data_3d2a2344924606845b6c8705b8cd80ae
#
_entry.id   3d2a2344924606845b6c8705b8cd80ae
#
_cell.length_a   1.000
_cell.length_b   1.000
_cell.length_c   1.000
_cell.angle_alpha   90.00
_cell.angle_beta   90.00
_cell.angle_gamma   90.00
#
_symmetry.space_group_name_H-M   'P 1'
#
loop_
_entity.id
_entity.type
_entity.pdbx_description
1 polymer ?
#
loop_
_entity_poly.entity_id
_entity_poly.type
_entity_poly.pdbx_seq_one_letter_code
_entity_poly.pdbx_strand_id
1 'polypeptide(L)'
;ALSSAASDVYKRQVQNPLNPYYNEIIYRTGDLGYYNERGEMCFSSRKDFQIKHNGHRIELGEIEMAINSMDGIQRACCIYEQEQNKIYAFYEGNADNKSLTHYLVSKIPKFMIPEVLVNVEAMPLTKNGKIDRKALMEGYNA
;
A
#
# COMPACT_ATOMS: atom_id res chain seq x y z
N ALA A 1 9.15 -11.40 -24.78
CA ALA A 1 8.90 -10.42 -23.71
C ALA A 1 8.76 -11.16 -22.38
N LEU A 2 9.71 -10.95 -21.50
CA LEU A 2 9.58 -11.42 -20.11
C LEU A 2 8.37 -10.67 -19.50
N SER A 3 7.43 -11.40 -18.91
CA SER A 3 6.30 -10.79 -18.22
C SER A 3 6.83 -9.82 -17.16
N SER A 4 6.10 -8.75 -16.88
CA SER A 4 6.48 -7.77 -15.85
C SER A 4 6.76 -8.42 -14.50
N ALA A 5 6.05 -9.51 -14.16
CA ALA A 5 6.27 -10.31 -12.96
C ALA A 5 7.64 -10.99 -12.92
N ALA A 6 8.13 -11.54 -14.04
CA ALA A 6 9.46 -12.15 -14.10
C ALA A 6 10.56 -11.10 -13.93
N SER A 7 10.42 -9.92 -14.55
CA SER A 7 11.34 -8.80 -14.38
C SER A 7 11.42 -8.34 -12.90
N ASP A 8 10.32 -8.36 -12.19
CA ASP A 8 10.27 -7.94 -10.78
C ASP A 8 10.96 -8.95 -9.86
N VAL A 9 10.86 -10.25 -10.16
CA VAL A 9 11.57 -11.30 -9.41
C VAL A 9 13.09 -11.10 -9.52
N TYR A 10 13.62 -10.85 -10.72
CA TYR A 10 15.06 -10.63 -10.91
C TYR A 10 15.58 -9.38 -10.18
N LYS A 11 14.80 -8.30 -10.14
CA LYS A 11 15.16 -7.07 -9.41
C LYS A 11 15.25 -7.24 -7.89
N ARG A 12 14.57 -8.26 -7.35
CA ARG A 12 14.60 -8.58 -5.93
C ARG A 12 15.67 -9.59 -5.53
N GLN A 13 16.37 -10.18 -6.51
CA GLN A 13 17.52 -11.05 -6.28
C GLN A 13 18.78 -10.22 -6.15
N VAL A 14 19.49 -10.41 -5.05
CA VAL A 14 20.73 -9.66 -4.75
C VAL A 14 21.75 -10.59 -4.13
N GLN A 15 23.04 -10.23 -4.26
CA GLN A 15 24.10 -10.88 -3.51
C GLN A 15 23.83 -10.73 -2.00
N ASN A 16 23.99 -11.81 -1.23
CA ASN A 16 23.89 -11.77 0.23
C ASN A 16 24.97 -10.84 0.80
N PRO A 17 24.61 -9.68 1.39
CA PRO A 17 25.60 -8.75 1.91
C PRO A 17 26.34 -9.27 3.17
N LEU A 18 25.83 -10.32 3.80
CA LEU A 18 26.41 -10.95 4.98
C LEU A 18 27.41 -12.06 4.63
N ASN A 19 27.48 -12.43 3.34
CA ASN A 19 28.40 -13.47 2.87
C ASN A 19 29.42 -12.91 1.87
N PRO A 20 30.62 -12.52 2.32
CA PRO A 20 31.65 -12.00 1.42
C PRO A 20 32.50 -13.09 0.75
N TYR A 21 32.34 -14.38 1.13
CA TYR A 21 33.28 -15.43 0.76
C TYR A 21 32.94 -16.13 -0.55
N TYR A 22 31.65 -16.20 -0.91
CA TYR A 22 31.17 -16.79 -2.15
C TYR A 22 29.90 -16.13 -2.66
N ASN A 23 29.59 -16.37 -3.93
CA ASN A 23 28.40 -15.79 -4.55
C ASN A 23 27.14 -16.53 -4.07
N GLU A 24 26.38 -15.86 -3.22
CA GLU A 24 25.12 -16.37 -2.66
C GLU A 24 23.99 -15.40 -2.99
N ILE A 25 23.11 -15.81 -3.88
CA ILE A 25 21.97 -14.97 -4.29
C ILE A 25 20.81 -15.18 -3.31
N ILE A 26 20.36 -14.10 -2.72
CA ILE A 26 19.18 -14.06 -1.86
C ILE A 26 18.04 -13.26 -2.52
N TYR A 27 16.81 -13.56 -2.11
CA TYR A 27 15.63 -12.86 -2.57
C TYR A 27 15.14 -11.90 -1.48
N ARG A 28 14.99 -10.61 -1.82
CA ARG A 28 14.39 -9.61 -0.93
C ARG A 28 12.88 -9.70 -1.00
N THR A 29 12.24 -10.23 0.04
CA THR A 29 10.77 -10.42 0.11
C THR A 29 10.02 -9.10 0.18
N GLY A 30 10.65 -8.07 0.71
CA GLY A 30 10.01 -6.78 1.03
C GLY A 30 9.34 -6.78 2.40
N ASP A 31 9.43 -7.88 3.14
CA ASP A 31 8.95 -7.95 4.50
C ASP A 31 9.92 -7.22 5.45
N LEU A 32 9.37 -6.51 6.44
CA LEU A 32 10.10 -5.88 7.52
C LEU A 32 9.87 -6.68 8.79
N GLY A 33 10.95 -7.02 9.46
CA GLY A 33 10.94 -7.72 10.73
C GLY A 33 11.85 -7.07 11.75
N TYR A 34 11.66 -7.44 13.01
CA TYR A 34 12.53 -7.06 14.13
C TYR A 34 12.76 -8.27 15.03
N TYR A 35 13.81 -8.23 15.82
CA TYR A 35 14.05 -9.21 16.87
C TYR A 35 13.43 -8.74 18.19
N ASN A 36 12.62 -9.59 18.82
CA ASN A 36 12.08 -9.32 20.15
C ASN A 36 13.17 -9.54 21.25
N GLU A 37 12.81 -9.29 22.50
CA GLU A 37 13.72 -9.45 23.63
C GLU A 37 14.22 -10.90 23.82
N ARG A 38 13.53 -11.88 23.23
CA ARG A 38 13.93 -13.29 23.25
C ARG A 38 14.82 -13.68 22.08
N GLY A 39 15.14 -12.73 21.20
CA GLY A 39 15.92 -12.99 19.99
C GLY A 39 15.14 -13.69 18.87
N GLU A 40 13.80 -13.75 18.95
CA GLU A 40 12.95 -14.32 17.92
C GLU A 40 12.62 -13.27 16.86
N MET A 41 12.65 -13.65 15.59
CA MET A 41 12.29 -12.76 14.49
C MET A 41 10.76 -12.60 14.41
N CYS A 42 10.31 -11.38 14.60
CA CYS A 42 8.90 -11.00 14.50
C CYS A 42 8.64 -10.22 13.21
N PHE A 43 7.54 -10.53 12.54
CA PHE A 43 7.06 -9.75 11.40
C PHE A 43 6.52 -8.40 11.89
N SER A 44 6.87 -7.33 11.20
CA SER A 44 6.37 -5.98 11.48
C SER A 44 5.38 -5.51 10.41
N SER A 45 5.85 -5.41 9.17
CA SER A 45 5.05 -4.88 8.07
C SER A 45 5.68 -5.26 6.71
N ARG A 46 5.13 -4.71 5.64
CA ARG A 46 5.75 -4.79 4.31
C ARG A 46 6.22 -3.42 3.83
N LYS A 47 7.37 -3.41 3.16
CA LYS A 47 7.95 -2.19 2.58
C LYS A 47 7.15 -1.66 1.39
N ASP A 48 6.45 -2.53 0.69
CA ASP A 48 5.71 -2.25 -0.56
C ASP A 48 4.21 -2.02 -0.37
N PHE A 49 3.76 -1.80 0.89
CA PHE A 49 2.34 -1.60 1.25
C PHE A 49 1.39 -2.71 0.74
N GLN A 50 1.95 -3.89 0.47
CA GLN A 50 1.16 -5.04 0.09
C GLN A 50 0.47 -5.63 1.32
N ILE A 51 -0.82 -5.91 1.19
CA ILE A 51 -1.66 -6.45 2.25
C ILE A 51 -2.26 -7.80 1.83
N LYS A 52 -2.75 -8.55 2.83
CA LYS A 52 -3.63 -9.69 2.63
C LYS A 52 -4.99 -9.31 3.18
N HIS A 53 -5.97 -9.13 2.29
CA HIS A 53 -7.33 -8.72 2.64
C HIS A 53 -8.32 -9.75 2.09
N ASN A 54 -9.15 -10.34 2.97
CA ASN A 54 -10.15 -11.36 2.61
C ASN A 54 -9.60 -12.50 1.73
N GLY A 55 -8.35 -12.94 2.01
CA GLY A 55 -7.69 -14.02 1.25
C GLY A 55 -7.00 -13.55 -0.05
N HIS A 56 -7.19 -12.31 -0.46
CA HIS A 56 -6.54 -11.73 -1.64
C HIS A 56 -5.28 -10.96 -1.27
N ARG A 57 -4.28 -11.06 -2.14
CA ARG A 57 -3.06 -10.25 -2.06
C ARG A 57 -3.31 -8.96 -2.84
N ILE A 58 -3.29 -7.83 -2.16
CA ILE A 58 -3.62 -6.51 -2.70
C ILE A 58 -2.44 -5.57 -2.53
N GLU A 59 -2.10 -4.84 -3.56
CA GLU A 59 -1.18 -3.71 -3.50
C GLU A 59 -2.00 -2.42 -3.38
N LEU A 60 -1.91 -1.73 -2.23
CA LEU A 60 -2.67 -0.50 -2.00
C LEU A 60 -2.37 0.57 -3.07
N GLY A 61 -1.16 0.56 -3.63
CA GLY A 61 -0.78 1.45 -4.72
C GLY A 61 -1.59 1.26 -6.00
N GLU A 62 -2.10 0.06 -6.30
CA GLU A 62 -2.98 -0.18 -7.46
C GLU A 62 -4.33 0.52 -7.26
N ILE A 63 -4.85 0.49 -6.04
CA ILE A 63 -6.09 1.21 -5.69
C ILE A 63 -5.87 2.72 -5.78
N GLU A 64 -4.75 3.21 -5.23
CA GLU A 64 -4.37 4.64 -5.31
C GLU A 64 -4.27 5.10 -6.77
N MET A 65 -3.65 4.31 -7.63
CA MET A 65 -3.56 4.60 -9.08
C MET A 65 -4.95 4.66 -9.73
N ALA A 66 -5.82 3.71 -9.42
CA ALA A 66 -7.19 3.71 -9.95
C ALA A 66 -7.97 4.94 -9.51
N ILE A 67 -7.88 5.33 -8.25
CA ILE A 67 -8.53 6.55 -7.73
C ILE A 67 -7.96 7.80 -8.42
N ASN A 68 -6.64 7.92 -8.51
CA ASN A 68 -5.97 9.07 -9.14
C ASN A 68 -6.24 9.18 -10.65
N SER A 69 -6.72 8.11 -11.30
CA SER A 69 -7.09 8.16 -12.72
C SER A 69 -8.47 8.74 -13.00
N MET A 70 -9.25 9.04 -11.95
CA MET A 70 -10.55 9.70 -12.09
C MET A 70 -10.39 11.22 -12.22
N ASP A 71 -11.05 11.82 -13.21
CA ASP A 71 -11.05 13.26 -13.37
C ASP A 71 -11.60 13.98 -12.12
N GLY A 72 -10.93 15.05 -11.71
CA GLY A 72 -11.30 15.81 -10.52
C GLY A 72 -10.67 15.30 -9.22
N ILE A 73 -9.91 14.20 -9.25
CA ILE A 73 -9.07 13.76 -8.13
C ILE A 73 -7.65 14.31 -8.31
N GLN A 74 -7.12 14.92 -7.26
CA GLN A 74 -5.75 15.46 -7.26
C GLN A 74 -4.74 14.46 -6.73
N ARG A 75 -5.08 13.77 -5.66
CA ARG A 75 -4.28 12.70 -5.07
C ARG A 75 -5.11 11.78 -4.19
N ALA A 76 -4.64 10.55 -4.03
CA ALA A 76 -5.25 9.55 -3.15
C ALA A 76 -4.20 8.82 -2.32
N CYS A 77 -4.64 8.30 -1.18
CA CYS A 77 -3.83 7.50 -0.28
C CYS A 77 -4.69 6.42 0.34
N CYS A 78 -4.28 5.17 0.22
CA CYS A 78 -4.96 4.02 0.83
C CYS A 78 -4.24 3.55 2.09
N ILE A 79 -5.02 3.25 3.13
CA ILE A 79 -4.54 2.74 4.41
C ILE A 79 -5.33 1.49 4.74
N TYR A 80 -4.63 0.43 5.12
CA TYR A 80 -5.27 -0.79 5.61
C TYR A 80 -5.24 -0.81 7.14
N GLU A 81 -6.44 -0.84 7.72
CA GLU A 81 -6.61 -0.97 9.16
C GLU A 81 -6.77 -2.45 9.51
N GLN A 82 -5.74 -3.01 10.11
CA GLN A 82 -5.64 -4.45 10.34
C GLN A 82 -6.66 -4.96 11.37
N GLU A 83 -6.94 -4.20 12.44
CA GLU A 83 -7.87 -4.59 13.49
C GLU A 83 -9.32 -4.68 12.97
N GLN A 84 -9.69 -3.76 12.09
CA GLN A 84 -11.03 -3.73 11.48
C GLN A 84 -11.09 -4.53 10.17
N ASN A 85 -9.96 -4.98 9.64
CA ASN A 85 -9.83 -5.63 8.34
C ASN A 85 -10.48 -4.81 7.22
N LYS A 86 -10.18 -3.49 7.17
CA LYS A 86 -10.77 -2.55 6.20
C LYS A 86 -9.71 -1.76 5.46
N ILE A 87 -10.00 -1.47 4.20
CA ILE A 87 -9.25 -0.54 3.38
C ILE A 87 -9.94 0.83 3.43
N TYR A 88 -9.22 1.83 3.89
CA TYR A 88 -9.60 3.24 3.85
C TYR A 88 -8.92 3.89 2.66
N ALA A 89 -9.65 4.64 1.87
CA ALA A 89 -9.09 5.49 0.82
C ALA A 89 -9.43 6.94 1.11
N PHE A 90 -8.41 7.71 1.36
CA PHE A 90 -8.47 9.17 1.48
C PHE A 90 -8.17 9.77 0.13
N TYR A 91 -8.93 10.78 -0.30
CA TYR A 91 -8.68 11.45 -1.56
C TYR A 91 -8.97 12.94 -1.45
N GLU A 92 -8.23 13.70 -2.23
CA GLU A 92 -8.35 15.16 -2.37
C GLU A 92 -8.90 15.46 -3.77
N GLY A 93 -10.03 16.17 -3.83
CA GLY A 93 -10.68 16.49 -5.10
C GLY A 93 -12.18 16.77 -4.98
N ASN A 94 -12.83 16.97 -6.12
CA ASN A 94 -14.24 17.36 -6.22
C ASN A 94 -15.21 16.20 -6.49
N ALA A 95 -14.73 14.95 -6.53
CA ALA A 95 -15.58 13.80 -6.73
C ALA A 95 -16.34 13.45 -5.45
N ASP A 96 -17.61 13.06 -5.58
CA ASP A 96 -18.36 12.48 -4.47
C ASP A 96 -18.10 10.96 -4.34
N ASN A 97 -18.31 10.42 -3.13
CA ASN A 97 -18.02 9.02 -2.82
C ASN A 97 -18.81 8.03 -3.71
N LYS A 98 -20.01 8.38 -4.12
CA LYS A 98 -20.85 7.50 -4.95
C LYS A 98 -20.32 7.39 -6.36
N SER A 99 -19.97 8.52 -6.96
CA SER A 99 -19.35 8.59 -8.29
C SER A 99 -17.99 7.88 -8.31
N LEU A 100 -17.17 8.08 -7.27
CA LEU A 100 -15.88 7.41 -7.13
C LEU A 100 -16.05 5.88 -6.99
N THR A 101 -17.00 5.43 -6.16
CA THR A 101 -17.29 3.99 -6.03
C THR A 101 -17.71 3.38 -7.36
N HIS A 102 -18.62 4.05 -8.09
CA HIS A 102 -19.08 3.57 -9.40
C HIS A 102 -17.91 3.50 -10.41
N TYR A 103 -17.05 4.49 -10.39
CA TYR A 103 -15.84 4.52 -11.23
C TYR A 103 -14.91 3.35 -10.91
N LEU A 104 -14.62 3.11 -9.62
CA LEU A 104 -13.73 2.04 -9.17
C LEU A 104 -14.26 0.64 -9.53
N VAL A 105 -15.58 0.42 -9.45
CA VAL A 105 -16.21 -0.86 -9.86
C VAL A 105 -15.90 -1.20 -11.32
N SER A 106 -15.72 -0.19 -12.18
CA SER A 106 -15.36 -0.39 -13.60
C SER A 106 -13.86 -0.57 -13.84
N LYS A 107 -13.00 -0.26 -12.86
CA LYS A 107 -11.54 -0.19 -13.03
C LYS A 107 -10.78 -1.30 -12.32
N ILE A 108 -11.24 -1.70 -11.13
CA ILE A 108 -10.55 -2.68 -10.30
C ILE A 108 -11.51 -3.80 -9.83
N PRO A 109 -10.98 -4.98 -9.47
CA PRO A 109 -11.77 -6.06 -8.91
C PRO A 109 -12.51 -5.65 -7.63
N LYS A 110 -13.70 -6.23 -7.40
CA LYS A 110 -14.54 -5.90 -6.23
C LYS A 110 -13.84 -6.04 -4.88
N PHE A 111 -12.95 -7.04 -4.75
CA PHE A 111 -12.21 -7.27 -3.50
C PHE A 111 -11.14 -6.21 -3.21
N MET A 112 -10.85 -5.32 -4.17
CA MET A 112 -9.91 -4.21 -4.02
C MET A 112 -10.63 -2.87 -3.74
N ILE A 113 -11.95 -2.82 -3.81
CA ILE A 113 -12.70 -1.59 -3.57
C ILE A 113 -12.63 -1.25 -2.09
N PRO A 114 -12.16 -0.04 -1.73
CA PRO A 114 -12.11 0.39 -0.33
C PRO A 114 -13.50 0.39 0.32
N GLU A 115 -13.57 -0.08 1.57
CA GLU A 115 -14.79 -0.06 2.35
C GLU A 115 -15.16 1.36 2.81
N VAL A 116 -14.13 2.21 2.96
CA VAL A 116 -14.31 3.58 3.43
C VAL A 116 -13.63 4.56 2.48
N LEU A 117 -14.41 5.50 1.96
CA LEU A 117 -13.93 6.59 1.12
C LEU A 117 -14.08 7.90 1.89
N VAL A 118 -12.98 8.63 2.05
CA VAL A 118 -12.94 9.89 2.79
C VAL A 118 -12.40 10.99 1.89
N ASN A 119 -13.26 11.96 1.58
CA ASN A 119 -12.80 13.19 0.92
C ASN A 119 -12.13 14.07 1.97
N VAL A 120 -10.92 14.49 1.71
CA VAL A 120 -10.17 15.43 2.55
C VAL A 120 -9.91 16.73 1.78
N GLU A 121 -9.99 17.86 2.48
CA GLU A 121 -9.74 19.16 1.90
C GLU A 121 -8.29 19.33 1.43
N ALA A 122 -7.35 18.79 2.22
CA ALA A 122 -5.93 18.72 1.88
C ALA A 122 -5.28 17.51 2.52
N MET A 123 -4.40 16.82 1.79
CA MET A 123 -3.60 15.70 2.32
C MET A 123 -2.53 16.24 3.27
N PRO A 124 -2.49 15.75 4.53
CA PRO A 124 -1.41 16.06 5.45
C PRO A 124 -0.09 15.51 4.90
N LEU A 125 0.96 16.31 4.99
CA LEU A 125 2.29 15.96 4.51
C LEU A 125 3.28 15.88 5.67
N THR A 126 4.18 14.90 5.60
CA THR A 126 5.35 14.84 6.47
C THR A 126 6.32 15.96 6.16
N LYS A 127 7.31 16.18 7.04
CA LYS A 127 8.41 17.17 6.82
C LYS A 127 9.16 16.96 5.49
N ASN A 128 9.13 15.74 4.95
CA ASN A 128 9.78 15.37 3.69
C ASN A 128 8.85 15.44 2.46
N GLY A 129 7.65 16.01 2.60
CA GLY A 129 6.69 16.19 1.51
C GLY A 129 5.94 14.92 1.10
N LYS A 130 6.00 13.84 1.88
CA LYS A 130 5.22 12.61 1.66
C LYS A 130 3.90 12.68 2.42
N ILE A 131 2.85 12.00 1.93
CA ILE A 131 1.57 11.91 2.63
C ILE A 131 1.77 11.27 4.01
N ASP A 132 1.26 11.95 5.03
CA ASP A 132 1.29 11.47 6.41
C ASP A 132 0.07 10.58 6.70
N ARG A 133 0.25 9.27 6.45
CA ARG A 133 -0.80 8.27 6.66
C ARG A 133 -1.29 8.20 8.10
N LYS A 134 -0.39 8.45 9.06
CA LYS A 134 -0.74 8.43 10.48
C LYS A 134 -1.68 9.59 10.82
N ALA A 135 -1.32 10.80 10.39
CA ALA A 135 -2.15 11.98 10.58
C ALA A 135 -3.54 11.85 9.92
N LEU A 136 -3.63 11.18 8.75
CA LEU A 136 -4.91 10.91 8.11
C LEU A 136 -5.84 10.04 8.98
N MET A 137 -5.32 8.93 9.52
CA MET A 137 -6.11 8.04 10.37
C MET A 137 -6.46 8.67 11.71
N GLU A 138 -5.55 9.40 12.34
CA GLU A 138 -5.81 10.14 13.59
C GLU A 138 -6.91 11.20 13.38
N GLY A 139 -6.86 11.96 12.29
CA GLY A 139 -7.87 12.97 11.96
C GLY A 139 -9.24 12.38 11.61
N TYR A 140 -9.29 11.15 11.08
CA TYR A 140 -10.54 10.46 10.80
C TYR A 140 -11.20 9.91 12.08
N ASN A 141 -10.40 9.46 13.06
CA ASN A 141 -10.89 8.88 14.31
C ASN A 141 -11.19 9.95 15.39
N ALA A 142 -10.86 11.20 15.16
CA ALA A 142 -11.12 12.32 16.07
C ALA A 142 -12.52 12.88 15.87
#